data_76fe275b2925d9b574e7f5736f7856d7
#
_entry.id   76fe275b2925d9b574e7f5736f7856d7
#
_cell.length_a   1.000
_cell.length_b   1.000
_cell.length_c   1.000
_cell.angle_alpha   90.00
_cell.angle_beta   90.00
_cell.angle_gamma   90.00
#
_symmetry.space_group_name_H-M   'P 1'
#
loop_
_entity.id
_entity.type
_entity.pdbx_description
1 polymer ?
#
loop_
_entity_poly.entity_id
_entity_poly.type
_entity_poly.pdbx_seq_one_letter_code
_entity_poly.pdbx_strand_id
1 'polypeptide(L)' 'MEKKVLFKIDKTDDSVTLRVVLDKIEELQAKNPDVDVFFDGDEYAVCSRPKRKVATQ' A
#
# COMPACT_ATOMS: atom_id res chain seq x y z
N MET A 1 12.90 7.87 4.55
CA MET A 1 12.01 7.02 4.14
C MET A 1 11.09 7.58 3.20
N GLU A 2 10.85 6.89 2.17
CA GLU A 2 10.13 7.41 1.08
C GLU A 2 8.75 6.88 0.95
N LYS A 3 8.07 6.74 2.03
CA LYS A 3 6.72 6.22 2.01
C LYS A 3 5.80 7.20 1.28
N LYS A 4 5.00 6.69 0.36
CA LYS A 4 4.08 7.48 -0.38
C LYS A 4 2.70 6.96 -0.21
N VAL A 5 1.73 7.80 0.07
CA VAL A 5 0.35 7.39 0.22
C VAL A 5 -0.27 7.30 -1.17
N LEU A 6 -0.74 6.12 -1.53
CA LEU A 6 -1.34 5.89 -2.83
C LEU A 6 -2.86 5.94 -2.79
N PHE A 7 -3.45 5.47 -1.72
CA PHE A 7 -4.90 5.40 -1.63
C PHE A 7 -5.29 5.54 -0.17
N LYS A 8 -5.97 6.61 0.16
CA LYS A 8 -6.34 6.84 1.54
C LYS A 8 -7.69 6.24 1.83
N ILE A 9 -7.83 5.61 2.97
CA ILE A 9 -9.05 4.92 3.34
C ILE A 9 -9.78 5.75 4.38
N ASP A 10 -11.08 5.92 4.16
CA ASP A 10 -11.88 6.67 5.09
C ASP A 10 -12.43 5.72 6.14
N LYS A 11 -12.06 5.91 7.37
CA LYS A 11 -12.49 5.04 8.44
C LYS A 11 -13.98 5.02 8.62
N THR A 12 -14.66 6.04 8.19
CA THR A 12 -16.11 6.10 8.37
C THR A 12 -16.85 5.55 7.18
N ASP A 13 -16.14 5.11 6.16
CA ASP A 13 -16.78 4.62 4.95
C ASP A 13 -16.98 3.11 5.06
N ASP A 14 -18.19 2.69 5.30
CA ASP A 14 -18.50 1.29 5.46
C ASP A 14 -18.38 0.49 4.18
N SER A 15 -18.31 1.16 3.06
CA SER A 15 -18.20 0.42 1.81
C SER A 15 -16.77 -0.04 1.54
N VAL A 16 -15.81 0.45 2.30
CA VAL A 16 -14.44 0.03 2.14
C VAL A 16 -14.16 -1.09 3.11
N THR A 17 -14.04 -2.30 2.62
CA THR A 17 -13.79 -3.46 3.47
C THR A 17 -12.36 -3.90 3.31
N LEU A 18 -11.93 -4.82 4.13
CA LEU A 18 -10.60 -5.37 4.05
C LEU A 18 -10.35 -5.98 2.68
N ARG A 19 -11.36 -6.59 2.10
CA ARG A 19 -11.23 -7.15 0.79
C ARG A 19 -10.90 -6.09 -0.25
N VAL A 20 -11.55 -4.94 -0.17
CA VAL A 20 -11.29 -3.85 -1.09
C VAL A 20 -9.84 -3.37 -0.93
N VAL A 21 -9.38 -3.30 0.32
CA VAL A 21 -8.02 -2.87 0.59
C VAL A 21 -7.03 -3.85 -0.02
N LEU A 22 -7.27 -5.14 0.16
CA LEU A 22 -6.37 -6.14 -0.37
C LEU A 22 -6.36 -6.13 -1.90
N ASP A 23 -7.51 -5.94 -2.51
CA ASP A 23 -7.60 -5.86 -3.96
C ASP A 23 -6.81 -4.66 -4.47
N LYS A 24 -6.90 -3.55 -3.76
CA LYS A 24 -6.18 -2.36 -4.15
C LYS A 24 -4.68 -2.56 -4.05
N ILE A 25 -4.25 -3.23 -3.00
CA ILE A 25 -2.83 -3.53 -2.83
C ILE A 25 -2.34 -4.38 -3.98
N GLU A 26 -3.08 -5.41 -4.35
CA GLU A 26 -2.68 -6.28 -5.43
C GLU A 26 -2.63 -5.53 -6.75
N GLU A 27 -3.61 -4.69 -6.99
CA GLU A 27 -3.67 -3.93 -8.21
C GLU A 27 -2.49 -2.97 -8.32
N LEU A 28 -2.24 -2.25 -7.25
CA LEU A 28 -1.16 -1.27 -7.25
C LEU A 28 0.20 -1.94 -7.30
N GLN A 29 0.34 -3.08 -6.64
CA GLN A 29 1.60 -3.81 -6.68
C GLN A 29 1.87 -4.31 -8.10
N ALA A 30 0.86 -4.74 -8.81
CA ALA A 30 1.04 -5.21 -10.17
C ALA A 30 1.44 -4.07 -11.10
N LYS A 31 0.92 -2.88 -10.86
CA LYS A 31 1.26 -1.74 -11.67
C LYS A 31 2.59 -1.12 -11.30
N ASN A 32 3.05 -1.38 -10.11
CA ASN A 32 4.28 -0.76 -9.60
C ASN A 32 5.21 -1.81 -9.03
N PRO A 33 5.76 -2.66 -9.88
CA PRO A 33 6.60 -3.77 -9.38
C PRO A 33 7.91 -3.29 -8.77
N ASP A 34 8.27 -2.03 -8.97
CA ASP A 34 9.51 -1.51 -8.44
C ASP A 34 9.42 -1.10 -6.99
N VAL A 35 8.24 -1.08 -6.43
CA VAL A 35 8.06 -0.64 -5.06
C VAL A 35 7.28 -1.66 -4.27
N ASP A 36 7.34 -1.56 -2.98
CA ASP A 36 6.53 -2.40 -2.09
C ASP A 36 5.26 -1.65 -1.77
N VAL A 37 4.13 -2.26 -2.03
CA VAL A 37 2.83 -1.68 -1.72
C VAL A 37 2.31 -2.37 -0.47
N PHE A 38 1.86 -1.62 0.49
CA PHE A 38 1.43 -2.18 1.77
C PHE A 38 0.36 -1.31 2.41
N PHE A 39 -0.30 -1.85 3.41
CA PHE A 39 -1.29 -1.10 4.15
C PHE A 39 -0.62 -0.52 5.40
N ASP A 40 -0.76 0.78 5.58
CA ASP A 40 -0.17 1.45 6.73
C ASP A 40 -1.28 1.77 7.71
N GLY A 41 -1.26 1.13 8.85
CA GLY A 41 -2.30 1.34 9.86
C GLY A 41 -2.23 2.70 10.52
N ASP A 42 -1.05 3.32 10.54
CA ASP A 42 -0.93 4.64 11.14
C ASP A 42 -1.58 5.70 10.27
N GLU A 43 -1.44 5.58 8.95
CA GLU A 43 -2.05 6.51 8.05
C GLU A 43 -3.44 6.06 7.64
N TYR A 44 -3.74 4.82 7.90
CA TYR A 44 -4.96 4.17 7.47
C TYR A 44 -5.09 4.33 5.96
N ALA A 45 -4.08 3.89 5.27
CA ALA A 45 -3.99 4.08 3.82
C ALA A 45 -3.10 3.02 3.20
N VAL A 46 -3.27 2.82 1.91
CA VAL A 46 -2.39 1.95 1.15
C VAL A 46 -1.22 2.82 0.69
N CYS A 47 -0.03 2.40 1.01
CA CYS A 47 1.17 3.17 0.77
C CYS A 47 2.19 2.37 -0.01
N SER A 48 3.20 3.04 -0.49
CA SER A 48 4.30 2.35 -1.15
C SER A 48 5.62 2.91 -0.66
N ARG A 49 6.66 2.13 -0.81
CA ARG A 49 8.01 2.59 -0.55
C ARG A 49 8.94 1.87 -1.50
N PRO A 50 10.10 2.43 -1.80
CA PRO A 50 11.02 1.80 -2.74
C PRO A 50 11.47 0.45 -2.22
N LYS A 51 11.56 -0.51 -3.10
CA LYS A 51 12.10 -1.79 -2.72
C LYS A 51 13.56 -1.65 -2.44
N ARG A 52 14.03 -2.20 -1.29
CA ARG A 52 15.40 -2.10 -0.98
C ARG A 52 16.12 -3.20 -1.64
N LYS A 53 17.18 -2.90 -2.34
CA LYS A 53 17.94 -3.89 -2.91
C LYS A 53 18.83 -4.35 -1.86
N VAL A 54 18.58 -5.39 -1.24
CA VAL A 54 19.41 -5.87 -0.19
C VAL A 54 20.41 -6.71 -0.74
N ALA A 55 21.46 -6.22 -0.98
CA ALA A 55 22.46 -6.94 -1.58
C ALA A 55 23.02 -7.95 -0.75
N THR A 56 22.90 -7.87 0.39
CA THR A 56 23.54 -8.79 1.08
C THR A 56 22.75 -9.51 1.74
N GLN A 57 22.41 -9.90 1.60
CA GLN A 57 21.72 -10.53 2.30
C GLN A 57 21.56 -11.34 2.08
#